data_86c874eb5406c89c896e9a3f2d2fbb53
#
_entry.id   86c874eb5406c89c896e9a3f2d2fbb53
#
_cell.length_a   1.000
_cell.length_b   1.000
_cell.length_c   1.000
_cell.angle_alpha   90.00
_cell.angle_beta   90.00
_cell.angle_gamma   90.00
#
_symmetry.space_group_name_H-M   'P 1'
#
loop_
_entity.id
_entity.type
_entity.pdbx_description
1 polymer ?
#
loop_
_entity_poly.entity_id
_entity_poly.type
_entity_poly.pdbx_seq_one_letter_code
_entity_poly.pdbx_strand_id
1 'polypeptide(L)'
;MSALKKLVSALLVLTLAVSGGLLAWHGLHRTSASPPAGQTQTPAVPAPPEAVPDTVSTLCVAGDLVMHIPIINSCRTDDGYDFTGLFDEARPYYESADYAAACIETTFNGPPYSGFPQFCAPDQLAGDLQSVGLDLLSTASNHSLDTWFSGLTRTLDVLDKAGLDHVGTYRTQEERDTVKVIDVGGIRLAVLAYTYGTNGLPKDEHPYCVNVFTTDYMTNCGVIDYELLKSDLARARQTDADAIAVFMHWGQEYATSPSAQQRELADFLFENGATLVLGGHVHVPQPMELRELPDGRTGFLCYCLGNLISNQHDRYTNLTAAVSLELTKDGETGAVTVSDAEYVPMYMLHPDASADGRYHLLDLNRSIADCESGDHTVVPAAVLPALRQGLADAHS
;
A
#
# COMPACT_ATOMS: atom_id res chain seq x y z
N MET A 1 25.27 -26.62 25.22
CA MET A 1 25.68 -25.71 24.11
C MET A 1 26.95 -24.88 24.42
N SER A 2 27.79 -25.22 25.40
CA SER A 2 28.98 -24.39 25.76
C SER A 2 30.33 -25.02 25.42
N ALA A 3 30.38 -26.32 25.12
CA ALA A 3 31.65 -27.02 24.81
C ALA A 3 32.05 -26.91 23.31
N LEU A 4 31.09 -26.80 22.41
CA LEU A 4 31.37 -26.74 20.96
C LEU A 4 31.86 -25.35 20.48
N LYS A 5 31.46 -24.28 21.18
CA LYS A 5 31.95 -22.92 20.86
C LYS A 5 33.40 -22.66 21.32
N LYS A 6 33.90 -23.38 22.29
CA LYS A 6 35.30 -23.26 22.77
C LYS A 6 36.28 -24.03 21.91
N LEU A 7 35.85 -25.05 21.17
CA LEU A 7 36.71 -25.83 20.29
C LEU A 7 37.00 -25.12 18.93
N VAL A 8 36.01 -24.31 18.44
CA VAL A 8 36.18 -23.59 17.17
C VAL A 8 37.07 -22.37 17.35
N SER A 9 37.07 -21.72 18.51
CA SER A 9 37.96 -20.57 18.78
C SER A 9 39.44 -20.98 19.00
N ALA A 10 39.70 -22.21 19.46
CA ALA A 10 41.05 -22.72 19.65
C ALA A 10 41.72 -23.16 18.34
N LEU A 11 40.95 -23.57 17.33
CA LEU A 11 41.48 -23.95 16.02
C LEU A 11 41.85 -22.75 15.13
N LEU A 12 41.19 -21.60 15.32
CA LEU A 12 41.48 -20.39 14.52
C LEU A 12 42.72 -19.64 14.98
N VAL A 13 43.17 -19.81 16.20
CA VAL A 13 44.39 -19.20 16.74
C VAL A 13 45.64 -19.99 16.36
N LEU A 14 45.55 -21.32 16.09
CA LEU A 14 46.69 -22.15 15.76
C LEU A 14 47.08 -22.07 14.28
N THR A 15 46.19 -21.62 13.38
CA THR A 15 46.51 -21.48 11.94
C THR A 15 47.17 -20.17 11.56
N LEU A 16 47.14 -19.16 12.45
CA LEU A 16 47.79 -17.85 12.23
C LEU A 16 49.25 -17.79 12.75
N ALA A 17 49.70 -18.77 13.54
CA ALA A 17 51.06 -18.81 14.09
C ALA A 17 52.08 -19.58 13.25
N VAL A 18 51.66 -20.34 12.23
CA VAL A 18 52.54 -21.16 11.40
C VAL A 18 52.89 -20.50 10.06
N SER A 19 52.19 -19.47 9.63
CA SER A 19 52.46 -18.74 8.36
C SER A 19 53.40 -17.56 8.49
N GLY A 20 53.84 -17.19 9.71
CA GLY A 20 54.72 -16.05 9.97
C GLY A 20 56.24 -16.40 10.06
N GLY A 21 56.61 -17.69 10.01
CA GLY A 21 57.97 -18.17 10.32
C GLY A 21 58.87 -18.52 9.13
N LEU A 22 58.48 -18.40 7.88
CA LEU A 22 59.22 -18.92 6.71
C LEU A 22 59.71 -17.84 5.73
N LEU A 23 59.64 -16.56 6.06
CA LEU A 23 60.07 -15.45 5.18
C LEU A 23 61.28 -14.65 5.68
N ALA A 24 62.02 -15.15 6.69
CA ALA A 24 63.13 -14.42 7.31
C ALA A 24 64.50 -15.01 7.07
N TRP A 25 64.78 -15.87 6.06
CA TRP A 25 66.09 -16.49 5.88
C TRP A 25 66.73 -16.45 4.46
N HIS A 26 66.25 -15.54 3.57
CA HIS A 26 67.00 -15.31 2.30
C HIS A 26 67.18 -13.82 2.00
N GLY A 27 68.06 -13.18 2.74
CA GLY A 27 68.38 -11.77 2.49
C GLY A 27 69.70 -11.29 3.06
N LEU A 28 70.77 -12.02 2.92
CA LEU A 28 72.14 -11.51 3.16
C LEU A 28 73.08 -12.04 2.09
N HIS A 29 73.40 -11.19 1.16
CA HIS A 29 74.56 -11.07 0.24
C HIS A 29 74.14 -10.71 -1.18
N ARG A 30 74.07 -9.39 -1.43
CA ARG A 30 74.50 -8.87 -2.74
C ARG A 30 74.94 -7.41 -2.64
N THR A 31 76.04 -7.16 -3.23
CA THR A 31 76.91 -5.99 -3.42
C THR A 31 76.10 -4.77 -3.96
N SER A 32 76.53 -3.62 -3.48
CA SER A 32 76.15 -2.27 -3.92
C SER A 32 76.28 -2.03 -5.39
N ALA A 33 75.17 -1.70 -6.06
CA ALA A 33 75.21 -0.95 -7.33
C ALA A 33 74.18 0.22 -7.15
N SER A 34 74.64 1.45 -7.40
CA SER A 34 73.86 2.66 -7.33
C SER A 34 72.67 2.66 -8.33
N PRO A 35 71.47 3.05 -7.97
CA PRO A 35 70.38 3.12 -8.93
C PRO A 35 70.45 4.38 -9.80
N PRO A 36 70.04 4.30 -11.07
CA PRO A 36 69.89 5.49 -11.93
C PRO A 36 68.79 6.42 -11.42
N ALA A 37 69.09 7.70 -11.60
CA ALA A 37 68.18 8.80 -11.16
C ALA A 37 66.83 8.85 -11.88
N GLY A 38 65.75 9.06 -11.11
CA GLY A 38 64.61 9.86 -11.55
C GLY A 38 63.55 9.15 -12.37
N GLN A 39 62.67 8.39 -11.70
CA GLN A 39 61.25 8.36 -12.11
C GLN A 39 60.41 8.93 -10.98
N THR A 40 59.95 10.16 -11.18
CA THR A 40 58.86 10.78 -10.36
C THR A 40 57.62 9.95 -10.58
N GLN A 41 57.25 9.10 -9.61
CA GLN A 41 55.92 8.51 -9.58
C GLN A 41 54.88 9.66 -9.38
N THR A 42 54.11 9.90 -10.43
CA THR A 42 52.90 10.73 -10.32
C THR A 42 52.02 10.06 -9.27
N PRO A 43 51.50 10.79 -8.24
CA PRO A 43 50.55 10.21 -7.30
C PRO A 43 49.34 9.66 -8.09
N ALA A 44 49.00 8.39 -7.86
CA ALA A 44 47.79 7.82 -8.41
C ALA A 44 46.60 8.68 -7.93
N VAL A 45 45.85 9.26 -8.86
CA VAL A 45 44.58 9.91 -8.57
C VAL A 45 43.68 8.80 -7.99
N PRO A 46 43.07 9.00 -6.79
CA PRO A 46 42.14 8.03 -6.26
C PRO A 46 41.04 7.77 -7.30
N ALA A 47 40.71 6.50 -7.52
CA ALA A 47 39.54 6.17 -8.34
C ALA A 47 38.31 6.89 -7.79
N PRO A 48 37.43 7.44 -8.65
CA PRO A 48 36.16 8.01 -8.18
C PRO A 48 35.44 6.97 -7.31
N PRO A 49 34.73 7.38 -6.26
CA PRO A 49 33.88 6.47 -5.51
C PRO A 49 32.94 5.74 -6.47
N GLU A 50 32.76 4.46 -6.26
CA GLU A 50 31.81 3.65 -7.04
C GLU A 50 30.40 4.23 -6.83
N ALA A 51 29.65 4.47 -7.92
CA ALA A 51 28.30 5.02 -7.83
C ALA A 51 27.42 4.03 -7.07
N VAL A 52 26.65 4.54 -6.13
CA VAL A 52 25.63 3.72 -5.41
C VAL A 52 24.50 3.46 -6.39
N PRO A 53 24.13 2.19 -6.67
CA PRO A 53 23.04 1.89 -7.59
C PRO A 53 21.69 2.36 -7.04
N ASP A 54 20.78 2.72 -7.95
CA ASP A 54 19.39 3.01 -7.60
C ASP A 54 18.70 1.77 -7.04
N THR A 55 17.72 2.00 -6.16
CA THR A 55 16.80 0.97 -5.69
C THR A 55 15.47 1.14 -6.42
N VAL A 56 14.98 0.07 -7.02
CA VAL A 56 13.68 0.05 -7.70
C VAL A 56 12.77 -0.95 -6.98
N SER A 57 11.54 -0.55 -6.69
CA SER A 57 10.54 -1.41 -6.04
C SER A 57 9.13 -1.08 -6.51
N THR A 58 8.21 -2.03 -6.32
CA THR A 58 6.84 -1.93 -6.78
C THR A 58 5.85 -1.89 -5.60
N LEU A 59 5.02 -0.85 -5.57
CA LEU A 59 3.87 -0.74 -4.67
C LEU A 59 2.58 -0.98 -5.46
N CYS A 60 1.82 -2.02 -5.11
CA CYS A 60 0.48 -2.24 -5.66
C CYS A 60 -0.56 -1.58 -4.75
N VAL A 61 -1.49 -0.82 -5.33
CA VAL A 61 -2.60 -0.21 -4.58
C VAL A 61 -3.94 -0.59 -5.20
N ALA A 62 -4.91 -0.87 -4.33
CA ALA A 62 -6.26 -1.27 -4.70
C ALA A 62 -7.30 -0.40 -3.99
N GLY A 63 -8.55 -0.45 -4.47
CA GLY A 63 -9.65 0.39 -4.00
C GLY A 63 -10.28 -0.03 -2.68
N ASP A 64 -11.53 0.38 -2.47
CA ASP A 64 -12.25 0.27 -1.21
C ASP A 64 -12.91 -1.10 -1.04
N LEU A 65 -12.70 -1.75 0.11
CA LEU A 65 -13.35 -3.00 0.52
C LEU A 65 -14.61 -2.68 1.32
N VAL A 66 -15.78 -2.78 0.66
CA VAL A 66 -17.09 -2.46 1.25
C VAL A 66 -17.89 -3.76 1.46
N MET A 67 -17.84 -4.31 2.67
CA MET A 67 -18.33 -5.66 2.97
C MET A 67 -19.84 -5.71 3.23
N HIS A 68 -20.61 -5.73 2.16
CA HIS A 68 -22.06 -5.88 2.21
C HIS A 68 -22.48 -7.31 2.62
N ILE A 69 -23.65 -7.43 3.27
CA ILE A 69 -24.19 -8.72 3.71
C ILE A 69 -24.31 -9.78 2.58
N PRO A 70 -24.74 -9.45 1.35
CA PRO A 70 -24.77 -10.44 0.27
C PRO A 70 -23.41 -11.05 -0.04
N ILE A 71 -22.32 -10.26 0.02
CA ILE A 71 -20.95 -10.75 -0.18
C ILE A 71 -20.54 -11.66 0.99
N ILE A 72 -20.75 -11.22 2.23
CA ILE A 72 -20.45 -12.02 3.44
C ILE A 72 -21.17 -13.37 3.36
N ASN A 73 -22.45 -13.38 2.97
CA ASN A 73 -23.24 -14.61 2.86
C ASN A 73 -22.75 -15.53 1.74
N SER A 74 -22.28 -14.98 0.61
CA SER A 74 -21.78 -15.77 -0.52
C SER A 74 -20.45 -16.47 -0.23
N CYS A 75 -19.68 -15.95 0.74
CA CYS A 75 -18.41 -16.50 1.18
C CYS A 75 -18.55 -17.44 2.38
N ARG A 76 -19.78 -17.81 2.77
CA ARG A 76 -20.03 -18.71 3.89
C ARG A 76 -19.68 -20.16 3.53
N THR A 77 -18.99 -20.83 4.44
CA THR A 77 -18.64 -22.25 4.38
C THR A 77 -19.27 -23.02 5.55
N ASP A 78 -19.10 -24.33 5.59
CA ASP A 78 -19.57 -25.16 6.72
C ASP A 78 -18.86 -24.80 8.03
N ASP A 79 -17.57 -24.36 7.95
CA ASP A 79 -16.72 -24.09 9.10
C ASP A 79 -16.53 -22.58 9.38
N GLY A 80 -17.20 -21.68 8.62
CA GLY A 80 -17.07 -20.24 8.81
C GLY A 80 -17.20 -19.45 7.51
N TYR A 81 -16.13 -18.78 7.08
CA TYR A 81 -16.10 -17.95 5.89
C TYR A 81 -14.78 -18.13 5.15
N ASP A 82 -14.80 -18.02 3.81
CA ASP A 82 -13.65 -18.01 2.93
C ASP A 82 -13.87 -16.96 1.84
N PHE A 83 -13.08 -15.87 1.90
CA PHE A 83 -13.15 -14.75 0.97
C PHE A 83 -12.09 -14.83 -0.12
N THR A 84 -11.17 -15.79 -0.06
CA THR A 84 -10.00 -15.87 -0.96
C THR A 84 -10.39 -15.93 -2.43
N GLY A 85 -11.45 -16.68 -2.75
CA GLY A 85 -11.94 -16.83 -4.13
C GLY A 85 -12.44 -15.53 -4.79
N LEU A 86 -12.77 -14.50 -4.00
CA LEU A 86 -13.13 -13.19 -4.55
C LEU A 86 -11.96 -12.53 -5.28
N PHE A 87 -10.72 -12.87 -4.89
CA PHE A 87 -9.49 -12.19 -5.32
C PHE A 87 -8.65 -13.01 -6.32
N ASP A 88 -9.17 -14.14 -6.83
CA ASP A 88 -8.39 -15.07 -7.66
C ASP A 88 -7.71 -14.38 -8.86
N GLU A 89 -8.38 -13.43 -9.52
CA GLU A 89 -7.80 -12.69 -10.63
C GLU A 89 -6.99 -11.46 -10.23
N ALA A 90 -7.18 -10.93 -9.01
CA ALA A 90 -6.41 -9.81 -8.46
C ALA A 90 -5.12 -10.25 -7.76
N ARG A 91 -5.12 -11.45 -7.14
CA ARG A 91 -3.99 -12.02 -6.39
C ARG A 91 -2.64 -11.92 -7.11
N PRO A 92 -2.50 -12.27 -8.42
CA PRO A 92 -1.20 -12.19 -9.09
C PRO A 92 -0.56 -10.81 -9.07
N TYR A 93 -1.37 -9.74 -9.03
CA TYR A 93 -0.88 -8.35 -8.99
C TYR A 93 -0.37 -7.98 -7.61
N TYR A 94 -1.02 -8.46 -6.54
CA TYR A 94 -0.57 -8.24 -5.16
C TYR A 94 0.70 -9.03 -4.86
N GLU A 95 0.72 -10.34 -5.21
CA GLU A 95 1.87 -11.22 -4.97
C GLU A 95 3.11 -10.85 -5.80
N SER A 96 2.95 -10.14 -6.93
CA SER A 96 4.09 -9.71 -7.76
C SER A 96 4.70 -8.38 -7.31
N ALA A 97 4.01 -7.60 -6.47
CA ALA A 97 4.53 -6.37 -5.91
C ALA A 97 5.42 -6.62 -4.68
N ASP A 98 6.35 -5.70 -4.40
CA ASP A 98 7.14 -5.75 -3.17
C ASP A 98 6.29 -5.41 -1.93
N TYR A 99 5.16 -4.72 -2.14
CA TYR A 99 4.19 -4.40 -1.10
C TYR A 99 2.84 -4.06 -1.72
N ALA A 100 1.73 -4.51 -1.10
CA ALA A 100 0.39 -4.24 -1.59
C ALA A 100 -0.51 -3.62 -0.52
N ALA A 101 -1.30 -2.62 -0.91
CA ALA A 101 -2.17 -1.87 -0.01
C ALA A 101 -3.58 -1.66 -0.58
N ALA A 102 -4.58 -1.58 0.31
CA ALA A 102 -5.97 -1.27 -0.03
C ALA A 102 -6.63 -0.40 1.06
N CYS A 103 -7.84 0.08 0.80
CA CYS A 103 -8.67 0.73 1.81
C CYS A 103 -9.74 -0.24 2.32
N ILE A 104 -10.06 -0.19 3.61
CA ILE A 104 -11.11 -1.02 4.21
C ILE A 104 -12.22 -0.16 4.82
N GLU A 105 -13.45 -0.40 4.37
CA GLU A 105 -14.66 0.28 4.86
C GLU A 105 -15.54 -0.69 5.67
N THR A 106 -14.96 -1.46 6.54
CA THR A 106 -15.69 -2.32 7.47
C THR A 106 -14.94 -2.44 8.79
N THR A 107 -15.67 -2.85 9.82
CA THR A 107 -15.10 -3.16 11.14
C THR A 107 -15.13 -4.68 11.40
N PHE A 108 -14.35 -5.13 12.39
CA PHE A 108 -14.33 -6.52 12.86
C PHE A 108 -14.74 -6.55 14.34
N ASN A 109 -16.04 -6.65 14.62
CA ASN A 109 -16.56 -6.64 16.01
C ASN A 109 -17.17 -7.98 16.43
N GLY A 110 -16.99 -9.05 15.63
CA GLY A 110 -17.64 -10.33 15.84
C GLY A 110 -19.13 -10.30 15.49
N PRO A 111 -19.82 -11.46 15.60
CA PRO A 111 -21.24 -11.54 15.26
C PRO A 111 -22.14 -10.71 16.23
N PRO A 112 -23.28 -10.19 15.78
CA PRO A 112 -23.84 -10.37 14.44
C PRO A 112 -23.11 -9.50 13.40
N TYR A 113 -22.87 -10.08 12.20
CA TYR A 113 -22.30 -9.36 11.09
C TYR A 113 -23.35 -8.48 10.40
N SER A 114 -22.92 -7.36 9.80
CA SER A 114 -23.81 -6.37 9.19
C SER A 114 -23.17 -5.73 7.95
N GLY A 115 -24.03 -5.23 7.07
CA GLY A 115 -23.66 -4.38 5.94
C GLY A 115 -24.20 -2.97 6.16
N PHE A 116 -24.48 -2.25 5.04
CA PHE A 116 -25.04 -0.88 5.11
C PHE A 116 -26.25 -0.80 6.06
N PRO A 117 -26.37 0.24 6.92
CA PRO A 117 -25.50 1.43 6.97
C PRO A 117 -24.31 1.31 7.94
N GLN A 118 -24.14 0.21 8.66
CA GLN A 118 -23.05 -0.01 9.62
C GLN A 118 -22.42 -1.35 9.35
N PHE A 119 -21.15 -1.34 8.89
CA PHE A 119 -20.46 -2.52 8.42
C PHE A 119 -19.72 -3.25 9.55
N CYS A 120 -19.92 -4.56 9.61
CA CYS A 120 -19.19 -5.46 10.49
C CYS A 120 -18.97 -6.80 9.77
N ALA A 121 -17.73 -7.13 9.43
CA ALA A 121 -17.35 -8.34 8.70
C ALA A 121 -16.84 -9.46 9.63
N PRO A 122 -16.82 -10.72 9.16
CA PRO A 122 -16.15 -11.82 9.84
C PRO A 122 -14.63 -11.62 9.92
N ASP A 123 -14.03 -12.01 11.05
CA ASP A 123 -12.58 -11.90 11.28
C ASP A 123 -11.74 -12.66 10.24
N GLN A 124 -12.30 -13.74 9.63
CA GLN A 124 -11.64 -14.51 8.59
C GLN A 124 -11.21 -13.65 7.40
N LEU A 125 -11.97 -12.60 7.09
CA LEU A 125 -11.62 -11.68 6.01
C LEU A 125 -10.20 -11.12 6.17
N ALA A 126 -9.78 -10.74 7.37
CA ALA A 126 -8.44 -10.19 7.60
C ALA A 126 -7.33 -11.19 7.23
N GLY A 127 -7.47 -12.46 7.65
CA GLY A 127 -6.53 -13.52 7.28
C GLY A 127 -6.53 -13.82 5.78
N ASP A 128 -7.71 -13.79 5.16
CA ASP A 128 -7.85 -14.04 3.73
C ASP A 128 -7.22 -12.90 2.90
N LEU A 129 -7.40 -11.63 3.31
CA LEU A 129 -6.75 -10.47 2.66
C LEU A 129 -5.22 -10.59 2.70
N GLN A 130 -4.66 -10.97 3.85
CA GLN A 130 -3.22 -11.22 3.96
C GLN A 130 -2.78 -12.39 3.07
N SER A 131 -3.56 -13.48 3.03
CA SER A 131 -3.23 -14.68 2.25
C SER A 131 -3.29 -14.47 0.74
N VAL A 132 -4.00 -13.46 0.26
CA VAL A 132 -4.04 -13.08 -1.16
C VAL A 132 -3.01 -12.02 -1.53
N GLY A 133 -2.13 -11.63 -0.59
CA GLY A 133 -0.97 -10.80 -0.84
C GLY A 133 -1.14 -9.32 -0.46
N LEU A 134 -2.20 -8.93 0.26
CA LEU A 134 -2.27 -7.58 0.82
C LEU A 134 -1.44 -7.48 2.10
N ASP A 135 -0.72 -6.37 2.27
CA ASP A 135 0.18 -6.10 3.39
C ASP A 135 -0.33 -4.98 4.30
N LEU A 136 -0.99 -3.94 3.74
CA LEU A 136 -1.46 -2.79 4.49
C LEU A 136 -2.90 -2.44 4.15
N LEU A 137 -3.67 -2.07 5.19
CA LEU A 137 -5.01 -1.52 5.04
C LEU A 137 -5.09 -0.09 5.58
N SER A 138 -5.53 0.86 4.73
CA SER A 138 -6.03 2.15 5.22
C SER A 138 -7.36 1.92 5.92
N THR A 139 -7.41 2.21 7.22
CA THR A 139 -8.60 2.02 8.06
C THR A 139 -9.36 3.33 8.31
N ALA A 140 -8.84 4.47 7.79
CA ALA A 140 -9.51 5.76 7.89
C ALA A 140 -10.61 5.89 6.83
N SER A 141 -11.84 5.57 7.20
CA SER A 141 -13.03 5.75 6.38
C SER A 141 -14.17 6.38 7.21
N ASN A 142 -15.24 6.82 6.55
CA ASN A 142 -16.46 7.26 7.25
C ASN A 142 -17.11 6.12 8.06
N HIS A 143 -16.76 4.85 7.77
CA HIS A 143 -17.23 3.64 8.46
C HIS A 143 -16.31 3.17 9.60
N SER A 144 -15.24 3.89 9.92
CA SER A 144 -14.25 3.49 10.95
C SER A 144 -14.87 3.29 12.34
N LEU A 145 -15.99 3.97 12.65
CA LEU A 145 -16.65 3.92 13.94
C LEU A 145 -18.00 3.18 13.92
N ASP A 146 -18.33 2.43 12.89
CA ASP A 146 -19.62 1.73 12.74
C ASP A 146 -19.95 0.82 13.93
N THR A 147 -18.96 0.27 14.59
CA THR A 147 -19.10 -0.52 15.82
C THR A 147 -18.49 0.17 17.06
N TRP A 148 -18.45 1.52 17.03
CA TRP A 148 -17.91 2.38 18.08
C TRP A 148 -16.42 2.20 18.33
N PHE A 149 -15.87 2.88 19.34
CA PHE A 149 -14.46 2.80 19.68
C PHE A 149 -14.02 1.37 20.07
N SER A 150 -14.88 0.62 20.77
CA SER A 150 -14.58 -0.78 21.12
C SER A 150 -14.44 -1.69 19.90
N GLY A 151 -15.27 -1.48 18.88
CA GLY A 151 -15.17 -2.23 17.64
C GLY A 151 -13.99 -1.77 16.78
N LEU A 152 -13.68 -0.47 16.77
CA LEU A 152 -12.48 0.07 16.13
C LEU A 152 -11.22 -0.58 16.73
N THR A 153 -11.06 -0.58 18.07
CA THR A 153 -9.89 -1.18 18.71
C THR A 153 -9.78 -2.68 18.43
N ARG A 154 -10.93 -3.39 18.45
CA ARG A 154 -10.97 -4.80 18.09
C ARG A 154 -10.61 -5.03 16.61
N THR A 155 -11.02 -4.14 15.72
CA THR A 155 -10.64 -4.20 14.30
C THR A 155 -9.12 -4.20 14.15
N LEU A 156 -8.43 -3.30 14.83
CA LEU A 156 -6.97 -3.24 14.80
C LEU A 156 -6.33 -4.51 15.38
N ASP A 157 -6.89 -5.08 16.47
CA ASP A 157 -6.40 -6.34 17.06
C ASP A 157 -6.56 -7.53 16.08
N VAL A 158 -7.62 -7.54 15.27
CA VAL A 158 -7.85 -8.57 14.24
C VAL A 158 -6.85 -8.42 13.10
N LEU A 159 -6.58 -7.19 12.65
CA LEU A 159 -5.58 -6.90 11.61
C LEU A 159 -4.16 -7.27 12.08
N ASP A 160 -3.78 -6.86 13.30
CA ASP A 160 -2.48 -7.23 13.91
C ASP A 160 -2.31 -8.76 13.97
N LYS A 161 -3.35 -9.48 14.40
CA LYS A 161 -3.33 -10.95 14.47
C LYS A 161 -3.19 -11.60 13.09
N ALA A 162 -3.75 -11.00 12.05
CA ALA A 162 -3.61 -11.45 10.67
C ALA A 162 -2.24 -11.11 10.08
N GLY A 163 -1.46 -10.23 10.70
CA GLY A 163 -0.17 -9.76 10.18
C GLY A 163 -0.30 -8.66 9.14
N LEU A 164 -1.44 -7.96 9.11
CA LEU A 164 -1.69 -6.82 8.24
C LEU A 164 -1.28 -5.52 8.93
N ASP A 165 -0.45 -4.73 8.25
CA ASP A 165 -0.22 -3.34 8.64
C ASP A 165 -1.50 -2.52 8.49
N HIS A 166 -1.68 -1.51 9.34
CA HIS A 166 -2.84 -0.62 9.27
C HIS A 166 -2.47 0.82 9.61
N VAL A 167 -3.25 1.77 9.09
CA VAL A 167 -3.02 3.21 9.27
C VAL A 167 -4.33 3.99 9.21
N GLY A 168 -4.43 5.04 10.02
CA GLY A 168 -5.56 6.00 9.99
C GLY A 168 -6.52 5.89 11.16
N THR A 169 -6.53 4.75 11.88
CA THR A 169 -7.25 4.58 13.15
C THR A 169 -6.32 4.05 14.23
N TYR A 170 -6.60 4.36 15.50
CA TYR A 170 -5.66 4.18 16.60
C TYR A 170 -6.36 3.84 17.91
N ARG A 171 -5.69 3.03 18.76
CA ARG A 171 -6.15 2.66 20.11
C ARG A 171 -5.80 3.71 21.14
N THR A 172 -4.70 4.45 20.93
CA THR A 172 -4.14 5.42 21.88
C THR A 172 -3.63 6.67 21.16
N GLN A 173 -3.46 7.75 21.90
CA GLN A 173 -2.83 8.97 21.39
C GLN A 173 -1.38 8.70 20.95
N GLU A 174 -0.66 7.81 21.65
CA GLU A 174 0.73 7.46 21.32
C GLU A 174 0.81 6.75 19.97
N GLU A 175 -0.11 5.79 19.70
CA GLU A 175 -0.21 5.16 18.36
C GLU A 175 -0.47 6.21 17.28
N ARG A 176 -1.39 7.14 17.54
CA ARG A 176 -1.74 8.20 16.59
C ARG A 176 -0.58 9.15 16.31
N ASP A 177 0.25 9.43 17.31
CA ASP A 177 1.39 10.33 17.17
C ASP A 177 2.63 9.65 16.56
N THR A 178 2.62 8.32 16.48
CA THR A 178 3.67 7.51 15.85
C THR A 178 3.37 7.34 14.37
N VAL A 179 4.24 7.87 13.51
CA VAL A 179 4.09 7.72 12.05
C VAL A 179 4.42 6.28 11.66
N LYS A 180 3.50 5.62 10.95
CA LYS A 180 3.74 4.30 10.37
C LYS A 180 4.77 4.45 9.24
N VAL A 181 5.85 3.67 9.30
CA VAL A 181 6.82 3.55 8.21
C VAL A 181 6.84 2.09 7.77
N ILE A 182 6.67 1.87 6.47
CA ILE A 182 6.72 0.55 5.82
C ILE A 182 7.97 0.46 4.94
N ASP A 183 8.42 -0.77 4.68
CA ASP A 183 9.52 -1.05 3.74
C ASP A 183 8.95 -1.67 2.46
N VAL A 184 9.07 -0.95 1.36
CA VAL A 184 8.66 -1.39 0.03
C VAL A 184 9.92 -1.74 -0.74
N GLY A 185 10.40 -2.99 -0.61
CA GLY A 185 11.57 -3.48 -1.35
C GLY A 185 12.86 -2.68 -1.13
N GLY A 186 13.06 -2.11 0.07
CA GLY A 186 14.21 -1.27 0.41
C GLY A 186 13.95 0.24 0.28
N ILE A 187 12.77 0.66 -0.14
CA ILE A 187 12.30 2.07 -0.11
C ILE A 187 11.36 2.24 1.06
N ARG A 188 11.68 3.13 1.99
CA ARG A 188 10.91 3.35 3.19
C ARG A 188 9.86 4.44 2.97
N LEU A 189 8.59 4.09 3.15
CA LEU A 189 7.48 5.04 3.02
C LEU A 189 6.88 5.36 4.40
N ALA A 190 6.82 6.64 4.76
CA ALA A 190 5.94 7.12 5.82
C ALA A 190 4.51 7.12 5.28
N VAL A 191 3.59 6.44 5.97
CA VAL A 191 2.20 6.30 5.51
C VAL A 191 1.28 7.03 6.46
N LEU A 192 0.44 7.90 5.89
CA LEU A 192 -0.62 8.62 6.56
C LEU A 192 -1.97 8.26 5.93
N ALA A 193 -3.04 8.28 6.70
CA ALA A 193 -4.39 8.05 6.17
C ALA A 193 -5.41 8.92 6.90
N TYR A 194 -6.39 9.45 6.16
CA TYR A 194 -7.40 10.38 6.65
C TYR A 194 -8.76 10.13 6.02
N THR A 195 -9.82 10.43 6.78
CA THR A 195 -11.20 10.48 6.29
C THR A 195 -11.81 11.86 6.51
N TYR A 196 -12.82 12.20 5.71
CA TYR A 196 -13.56 13.46 5.87
C TYR A 196 -14.45 13.48 7.11
N GLY A 197 -14.88 12.32 7.61
CA GLY A 197 -15.82 12.22 8.71
C GLY A 197 -16.05 10.78 9.17
N THR A 198 -17.02 10.59 10.04
CA THR A 198 -17.37 9.33 10.70
C THR A 198 -18.88 9.04 10.66
N ASN A 199 -19.56 9.42 9.58
CA ASN A 199 -21.03 9.28 9.42
C ASN A 199 -21.83 9.86 10.60
N GLY A 200 -21.32 10.96 11.19
CA GLY A 200 -21.96 11.61 12.35
C GLY A 200 -21.80 10.84 13.66
N LEU A 201 -20.97 9.81 13.71
CA LEU A 201 -20.61 9.11 14.95
C LEU A 201 -19.48 9.88 15.66
N PRO A 202 -19.68 10.23 16.96
CA PRO A 202 -18.71 11.04 17.69
C PRO A 202 -17.48 10.21 18.09
N LYS A 203 -16.32 10.88 18.14
CA LYS A 203 -15.09 10.29 18.70
C LYS A 203 -15.04 10.36 20.22
N ASP A 204 -15.94 11.11 20.85
CA ASP A 204 -16.12 11.27 22.30
C ASP A 204 -14.81 11.47 23.09
N GLU A 205 -14.54 10.57 24.03
CA GLU A 205 -13.34 10.61 24.88
C GLU A 205 -12.06 10.18 24.13
N HIS A 206 -12.17 9.79 22.85
CA HIS A 206 -11.07 9.25 22.03
C HIS A 206 -10.82 10.12 20.78
N PRO A 207 -10.51 11.41 20.90
CA PRO A 207 -10.40 12.33 19.74
C PRO A 207 -9.32 11.91 18.73
N TYR A 208 -8.39 11.07 19.17
CA TYR A 208 -7.28 10.51 18.39
C TYR A 208 -7.65 9.27 17.57
N CYS A 209 -8.78 8.61 17.86
CA CYS A 209 -9.05 7.26 17.38
C CYS A 209 -9.20 7.15 15.85
N VAL A 210 -9.58 8.21 15.16
CA VAL A 210 -9.66 8.30 13.69
C VAL A 210 -9.04 9.61 13.24
N ASN A 211 -8.17 9.54 12.24
CA ASN A 211 -7.67 10.73 11.55
C ASN A 211 -8.76 11.33 10.67
N VAL A 212 -9.41 12.36 11.17
CA VAL A 212 -10.42 13.13 10.43
C VAL A 212 -9.81 14.45 10.02
N PHE A 213 -9.80 14.75 8.71
CA PHE A 213 -9.20 15.97 8.19
C PHE A 213 -10.15 17.18 8.14
N THR A 214 -11.38 17.05 8.67
CA THR A 214 -12.32 18.19 8.80
C THR A 214 -12.59 18.52 10.26
N THR A 215 -12.70 19.80 10.58
CA THR A 215 -13.02 20.26 11.94
C THR A 215 -14.51 20.18 12.26
N ASP A 216 -15.35 20.18 11.24
CA ASP A 216 -16.82 20.12 11.33
C ASP A 216 -17.39 18.73 10.94
N TYR A 217 -16.62 17.66 11.17
CA TYR A 217 -16.92 16.28 10.78
C TYR A 217 -18.26 15.72 11.29
N MET A 218 -18.81 16.32 12.37
CA MET A 218 -20.11 15.95 12.92
C MET A 218 -21.30 16.61 12.20
N THR A 219 -21.03 17.51 11.25
CA THR A 219 -22.07 18.31 10.59
C THR A 219 -21.95 18.32 9.07
N ASN A 220 -21.14 19.23 8.53
CA ASN A 220 -21.08 19.45 7.07
C ASN A 220 -19.81 18.85 6.42
N CYS A 221 -18.81 18.47 7.21
CA CYS A 221 -17.52 17.94 6.73
C CYS A 221 -16.83 18.84 5.68
N GLY A 222 -17.05 20.15 5.76
CA GLY A 222 -16.61 21.13 4.75
C GLY A 222 -15.41 21.98 5.16
N VAL A 223 -15.07 22.01 6.45
CA VAL A 223 -13.98 22.86 6.98
C VAL A 223 -12.71 22.02 7.19
N ILE A 224 -11.75 22.20 6.29
CA ILE A 224 -10.48 21.43 6.31
C ILE A 224 -9.60 21.87 7.47
N ASP A 225 -9.02 20.91 8.17
CA ASP A 225 -7.98 21.10 9.18
C ASP A 225 -6.58 21.05 8.55
N TYR A 226 -6.19 22.12 7.88
CA TYR A 226 -4.88 22.24 7.24
C TYR A 226 -3.73 22.20 8.25
N GLU A 227 -3.95 22.65 9.49
CA GLU A 227 -2.91 22.61 10.54
C GLU A 227 -2.62 21.18 10.98
N LEU A 228 -3.66 20.33 11.12
CA LEU A 228 -3.50 18.91 11.38
C LEU A 228 -2.68 18.24 10.28
N LEU A 229 -3.10 18.38 9.02
CA LEU A 229 -2.44 17.78 7.86
C LEU A 229 -0.97 18.22 7.77
N LYS A 230 -0.71 19.52 7.91
CA LYS A 230 0.63 20.08 7.87
C LYS A 230 1.53 19.57 9.00
N SER A 231 0.98 19.49 10.22
CA SER A 231 1.70 18.96 11.38
C SER A 231 2.09 17.50 11.18
N ASP A 232 1.17 16.67 10.67
CA ASP A 232 1.41 15.26 10.44
C ASP A 232 2.43 15.01 9.33
N LEU A 233 2.33 15.75 8.21
CA LEU A 233 3.33 15.71 7.14
C LEU A 233 4.70 16.17 7.64
N ALA A 234 4.75 17.17 8.54
CA ALA A 234 6.01 17.60 9.17
C ALA A 234 6.60 16.50 10.06
N ARG A 235 5.78 15.74 10.79
CA ARG A 235 6.22 14.57 11.57
C ARG A 235 6.71 13.43 10.66
N ALA A 236 5.99 13.16 9.58
CA ALA A 236 6.40 12.15 8.60
C ALA A 236 7.79 12.45 8.02
N ARG A 237 8.08 13.71 7.69
CA ARG A 237 9.41 14.15 7.23
C ARG A 237 10.52 14.04 8.31
N GLN A 238 10.19 13.89 9.57
CA GLN A 238 11.16 13.71 10.65
C GLN A 238 11.49 12.24 10.91
N THR A 239 10.80 11.31 10.26
CA THR A 239 11.15 9.89 10.28
C THR A 239 12.35 9.63 9.37
N ASP A 240 12.81 8.39 9.36
CA ASP A 240 13.82 7.89 8.43
C ASP A 240 13.22 7.33 7.12
N ALA A 241 12.00 7.77 6.78
CA ALA A 241 11.35 7.42 5.52
C ALA A 241 11.94 8.22 4.35
N ASP A 242 11.98 7.58 3.18
CA ASP A 242 12.50 8.14 1.94
C ASP A 242 11.43 8.97 1.21
N ALA A 243 10.14 8.62 1.41
CA ALA A 243 9.00 9.31 0.79
C ALA A 243 7.75 9.21 1.66
N ILE A 244 6.70 9.95 1.32
CA ILE A 244 5.43 10.01 2.06
C ILE A 244 4.28 9.59 1.14
N ALA A 245 3.51 8.58 1.57
CA ALA A 245 2.25 8.17 0.98
C ALA A 245 1.07 8.61 1.86
N VAL A 246 0.03 9.18 1.26
CA VAL A 246 -1.16 9.66 1.97
C VAL A 246 -2.40 9.04 1.36
N PHE A 247 -3.14 8.24 2.14
CA PHE A 247 -4.46 7.75 1.78
C PHE A 247 -5.52 8.77 2.18
N MET A 248 -6.41 9.11 1.23
CA MET A 248 -7.45 10.13 1.43
C MET A 248 -8.83 9.55 1.14
N HIS A 249 -9.64 9.39 2.15
CA HIS A 249 -11.03 8.99 2.04
C HIS A 249 -11.90 10.26 1.96
N TRP A 250 -12.20 10.70 0.72
CA TRP A 250 -12.68 12.05 0.42
C TRP A 250 -13.62 12.12 -0.78
N GLY A 251 -14.19 13.30 -1.04
CA GLY A 251 -15.00 13.58 -2.22
C GLY A 251 -16.48 13.39 -1.97
N GLN A 252 -17.24 13.21 -3.04
CA GLN A 252 -18.68 12.97 -3.01
C GLN A 252 -18.98 11.64 -3.68
N GLU A 253 -19.74 10.77 -2.99
CA GLU A 253 -20.14 9.47 -3.52
C GLU A 253 -20.69 9.57 -4.95
N TYR A 254 -20.28 8.62 -5.79
CA TYR A 254 -20.69 8.43 -7.20
C TYR A 254 -20.29 9.57 -8.16
N ALA A 255 -19.51 10.55 -7.73
CA ALA A 255 -18.98 11.59 -8.60
C ALA A 255 -17.80 11.05 -9.43
N THR A 256 -17.94 11.07 -10.77
CA THR A 256 -16.88 10.59 -11.69
C THR A 256 -15.75 11.60 -11.92
N SER A 257 -15.89 12.81 -11.40
CA SER A 257 -14.86 13.85 -11.48
C SER A 257 -14.54 14.39 -10.11
N PRO A 258 -13.26 14.63 -9.80
CA PRO A 258 -12.88 15.16 -8.50
C PRO A 258 -13.44 16.56 -8.27
N SER A 259 -13.88 16.83 -7.05
CA SER A 259 -14.37 18.13 -6.59
C SER A 259 -13.24 19.18 -6.54
N ALA A 260 -13.59 20.45 -6.43
CA ALA A 260 -12.60 21.51 -6.20
C ALA A 260 -11.80 21.30 -4.91
N GLN A 261 -12.48 20.80 -3.85
CA GLN A 261 -11.85 20.51 -2.56
C GLN A 261 -10.82 19.36 -2.66
N GLN A 262 -11.12 18.29 -3.42
CA GLN A 262 -10.15 17.21 -3.65
C GLN A 262 -8.90 17.73 -4.38
N ARG A 263 -9.07 18.59 -5.39
CA ARG A 263 -7.92 19.18 -6.13
C ARG A 263 -7.07 20.05 -5.23
N GLU A 264 -7.70 20.96 -4.46
CA GLU A 264 -7.02 21.84 -3.51
C GLU A 264 -6.25 21.04 -2.44
N LEU A 265 -6.88 20.00 -1.88
CA LEU A 265 -6.23 19.13 -0.91
C LEU A 265 -5.05 18.36 -1.53
N ALA A 266 -5.18 17.83 -2.74
CA ALA A 266 -4.09 17.17 -3.44
C ALA A 266 -2.89 18.12 -3.62
N ASP A 267 -3.14 19.33 -4.10
CA ASP A 267 -2.11 20.36 -4.25
C ASP A 267 -1.43 20.65 -2.91
N PHE A 268 -2.22 20.87 -1.86
CA PHE A 268 -1.69 21.12 -0.51
C PHE A 268 -0.82 19.97 0.01
N LEU A 269 -1.22 18.71 -0.19
CA LEU A 269 -0.46 17.54 0.27
C LEU A 269 0.90 17.46 -0.43
N PHE A 270 0.94 17.65 -1.74
CA PHE A 270 2.20 17.67 -2.52
C PHE A 270 3.10 18.84 -2.15
N GLU A 271 2.55 20.06 -1.99
CA GLU A 271 3.28 21.22 -1.52
C GLU A 271 3.90 21.03 -0.13
N ASN A 272 3.30 20.16 0.69
CA ASN A 272 3.79 19.83 2.01
C ASN A 272 4.55 18.50 2.09
N GLY A 273 4.98 17.93 0.94
CA GLY A 273 5.98 16.87 0.85
C GLY A 273 5.44 15.47 0.66
N ALA A 274 4.15 15.28 0.38
CA ALA A 274 3.65 13.99 -0.08
C ALA A 274 4.30 13.62 -1.42
N THR A 275 4.55 12.33 -1.64
CA THR A 275 5.00 11.77 -2.92
C THR A 275 3.86 11.01 -3.59
N LEU A 276 3.03 10.33 -2.81
CA LEU A 276 1.87 9.57 -3.27
C LEU A 276 0.61 10.10 -2.57
N VAL A 277 -0.47 10.34 -3.33
CA VAL A 277 -1.81 10.65 -2.81
C VAL A 277 -2.79 9.66 -3.42
N LEU A 278 -3.40 8.84 -2.57
CA LEU A 278 -4.19 7.66 -2.92
C LEU A 278 -5.61 7.83 -2.38
N GLY A 279 -6.57 8.09 -3.26
CA GLY A 279 -7.95 8.42 -2.90
C GLY A 279 -8.89 7.23 -2.90
N GLY A 280 -9.91 7.27 -2.03
CA GLY A 280 -11.05 6.37 -1.90
C GLY A 280 -12.34 7.13 -1.60
N HIS A 281 -13.42 6.43 -1.19
CA HIS A 281 -14.73 6.92 -0.76
C HIS A 281 -15.76 7.08 -1.87
N VAL A 282 -15.43 7.64 -3.02
CA VAL A 282 -16.46 7.99 -4.05
C VAL A 282 -17.12 6.77 -4.66
N HIS A 283 -16.58 5.57 -4.43
CA HIS A 283 -17.05 4.26 -4.92
C HIS A 283 -17.01 4.07 -6.45
N VAL A 284 -16.52 5.05 -7.18
CA VAL A 284 -16.32 4.99 -8.63
C VAL A 284 -14.92 5.48 -8.98
N PRO A 285 -14.27 4.95 -10.03
CA PRO A 285 -12.95 5.45 -10.44
C PRO A 285 -12.99 6.94 -10.78
N GLN A 286 -11.99 7.66 -10.31
CA GLN A 286 -11.70 9.03 -10.70
C GLN A 286 -10.29 9.11 -11.33
N PRO A 287 -9.95 10.20 -12.03
CA PRO A 287 -8.66 10.32 -12.70
C PRO A 287 -7.45 10.04 -11.80
N MET A 288 -6.41 9.49 -12.43
CA MET A 288 -5.08 9.32 -11.82
C MET A 288 -4.02 9.88 -12.76
N GLU A 289 -2.91 10.37 -12.19
CA GLU A 289 -1.85 11.02 -12.95
C GLU A 289 -0.48 10.87 -12.27
N LEU A 290 0.56 10.76 -13.08
CA LEU A 290 1.92 11.09 -12.67
C LEU A 290 2.02 12.61 -12.57
N ARG A 291 2.56 13.12 -11.47
CA ARG A 291 2.57 14.54 -11.14
C ARG A 291 3.97 15.05 -10.85
N GLU A 292 4.36 16.14 -11.50
CA GLU A 292 5.59 16.85 -11.15
C GLU A 292 5.45 17.50 -9.76
N LEU A 293 6.37 17.18 -8.86
CA LEU A 293 6.43 17.69 -7.50
C LEU A 293 7.17 19.04 -7.45
N PRO A 294 7.00 19.85 -6.38
CA PRO A 294 7.67 21.16 -6.25
C PRO A 294 9.20 21.10 -6.33
N ASP A 295 9.81 19.96 -6.05
CA ASP A 295 11.26 19.73 -6.10
C ASP A 295 11.74 19.09 -7.43
N GLY A 296 10.86 18.94 -8.41
CA GLY A 296 11.14 18.41 -9.74
C GLY A 296 11.12 16.88 -9.84
N ARG A 297 10.84 16.16 -8.74
CA ARG A 297 10.59 14.71 -8.79
C ARG A 297 9.20 14.41 -9.35
N THR A 298 8.95 13.17 -9.70
CA THR A 298 7.61 12.70 -10.07
C THR A 298 6.96 11.99 -8.91
N GLY A 299 5.73 12.38 -8.56
CA GLY A 299 4.83 11.70 -7.64
C GLY A 299 3.63 11.11 -8.37
N PHE A 300 2.70 10.53 -7.61
CA PHE A 300 1.49 9.93 -8.14
C PHE A 300 0.26 10.42 -7.38
N LEU A 301 -0.78 10.76 -8.14
CA LEU A 301 -2.11 11.11 -7.64
C LEU A 301 -3.15 10.18 -8.23
N CYS A 302 -3.94 9.54 -7.38
CA CYS A 302 -5.22 8.94 -7.75
C CYS A 302 -6.32 9.58 -6.91
N TYR A 303 -7.33 10.16 -7.55
CA TYR A 303 -8.43 10.78 -6.81
C TYR A 303 -9.39 9.75 -6.20
N CYS A 304 -9.64 8.61 -6.86
CA CYS A 304 -10.33 7.46 -6.31
C CYS A 304 -10.09 6.22 -7.19
N LEU A 305 -9.76 5.09 -6.56
CA LEU A 305 -9.59 3.80 -7.23
C LEU A 305 -10.94 3.08 -7.50
N GLY A 306 -12.03 3.52 -6.87
CA GLY A 306 -13.31 2.82 -6.89
C GLY A 306 -13.37 1.67 -5.88
N ASN A 307 -14.43 0.85 -5.98
CA ASN A 307 -14.65 -0.28 -5.07
C ASN A 307 -13.82 -1.49 -5.49
N LEU A 308 -12.94 -1.96 -4.62
CA LEU A 308 -12.29 -3.26 -4.80
C LEU A 308 -13.32 -4.40 -4.69
N ILE A 309 -14.08 -4.40 -3.61
CA ILE A 309 -15.17 -5.34 -3.36
C ILE A 309 -16.40 -4.57 -2.88
N SER A 310 -17.54 -4.72 -3.57
CA SER A 310 -18.79 -4.06 -3.20
C SER A 310 -20.00 -4.79 -3.79
N ASN A 311 -21.17 -4.62 -3.16
CA ASN A 311 -22.47 -5.02 -3.74
C ASN A 311 -23.29 -3.78 -4.15
N GLN A 312 -22.68 -2.66 -4.43
CA GLN A 312 -23.38 -1.49 -4.97
C GLN A 312 -23.74 -1.73 -6.44
N HIS A 313 -24.86 -1.13 -6.88
CA HIS A 313 -25.41 -1.30 -8.23
C HIS A 313 -25.52 0.00 -9.02
N ASP A 314 -25.01 1.10 -8.45
CA ASP A 314 -24.95 2.37 -9.14
C ASP A 314 -23.93 2.30 -10.29
N ARG A 315 -24.11 3.19 -11.28
CA ARG A 315 -23.23 3.19 -12.43
C ARG A 315 -21.78 3.37 -12.02
N TYR A 316 -20.89 2.53 -12.55
CA TYR A 316 -19.44 2.48 -12.30
C TYR A 316 -18.99 1.97 -10.93
N THR A 317 -19.89 1.68 -9.99
CA THR A 317 -19.50 1.16 -8.66
C THR A 317 -18.92 -0.26 -8.71
N ASN A 318 -19.03 -0.93 -9.83
CA ASN A 318 -18.42 -2.22 -10.14
C ASN A 318 -17.07 -2.12 -10.89
N LEU A 319 -16.59 -0.88 -11.18
CA LEU A 319 -15.29 -0.65 -11.78
C LEU A 319 -14.26 -0.26 -10.71
N THR A 320 -13.06 -0.79 -10.85
CA THR A 320 -11.89 -0.46 -10.04
C THR A 320 -10.61 -0.74 -10.83
N ALA A 321 -9.46 -0.58 -10.19
CA ALA A 321 -8.18 -0.97 -10.75
C ALA A 321 -7.24 -1.52 -9.68
N ALA A 322 -6.38 -2.45 -10.06
CA ALA A 322 -5.11 -2.69 -9.38
C ALA A 322 -4.06 -1.80 -10.04
N VAL A 323 -3.46 -0.89 -9.28
CA VAL A 323 -2.45 0.07 -9.78
C VAL A 323 -1.09 -0.34 -9.25
N SER A 324 -0.14 -0.58 -10.14
CA SER A 324 1.25 -0.87 -9.82
C SER A 324 2.09 0.38 -10.04
N LEU A 325 2.72 0.86 -8.97
CA LEU A 325 3.61 2.02 -8.97
C LEU A 325 5.05 1.55 -8.87
N GLU A 326 5.87 1.83 -9.87
CA GLU A 326 7.31 1.64 -9.78
C GLU A 326 7.93 2.84 -9.08
N LEU A 327 8.58 2.58 -7.95
CA LEU A 327 9.29 3.57 -7.15
C LEU A 327 10.78 3.42 -7.39
N THR A 328 11.47 4.50 -7.73
CA THR A 328 12.91 4.54 -7.87
C THR A 328 13.51 5.48 -6.83
N LYS A 329 14.41 4.95 -6.00
CA LYS A 329 15.25 5.72 -5.08
C LYS A 329 16.64 5.88 -5.67
N ASP A 330 17.01 7.10 -5.98
CA ASP A 330 18.32 7.47 -6.48
C ASP A 330 19.41 7.12 -5.47
N GLY A 331 20.41 6.35 -5.90
CA GLY A 331 21.43 5.83 -5.01
C GLY A 331 22.40 6.90 -4.47
N GLU A 332 22.53 8.04 -5.14
CA GLU A 332 23.44 9.11 -4.73
C GLU A 332 22.74 10.12 -3.81
N THR A 333 21.51 10.49 -4.12
CA THR A 333 20.76 11.54 -3.41
C THR A 333 19.78 10.99 -2.39
N GLY A 334 19.33 9.73 -2.53
CA GLY A 334 18.28 9.12 -1.75
C GLY A 334 16.88 9.63 -2.10
N ALA A 335 16.73 10.44 -3.14
CA ALA A 335 15.45 10.97 -3.56
C ALA A 335 14.58 9.87 -4.20
N VAL A 336 13.30 9.80 -3.83
CA VAL A 336 12.35 8.84 -4.39
C VAL A 336 11.45 9.51 -5.41
N THR A 337 11.29 8.88 -6.57
CA THR A 337 10.38 9.28 -7.64
C THR A 337 9.50 8.09 -8.05
N VAL A 338 8.31 8.36 -8.56
CA VAL A 338 7.48 7.36 -9.25
C VAL A 338 7.96 7.33 -10.71
N SER A 339 8.67 6.26 -11.08
CA SER A 339 9.25 6.12 -12.42
C SER A 339 8.25 5.62 -13.44
N ASP A 340 7.29 4.80 -13.00
CA ASP A 340 6.20 4.30 -13.84
C ASP A 340 4.93 4.04 -13.02
N ALA A 341 3.78 4.04 -13.69
CA ALA A 341 2.48 3.70 -13.12
C ALA A 341 1.64 2.93 -14.15
N GLU A 342 1.43 1.68 -13.87
CA GLU A 342 0.56 0.79 -14.67
C GLU A 342 -0.71 0.48 -13.89
N TYR A 343 -1.81 0.22 -14.60
CA TYR A 343 -3.03 -0.24 -13.96
C TYR A 343 -3.70 -1.36 -14.75
N VAL A 344 -4.34 -2.26 -14.02
CA VAL A 344 -5.18 -3.31 -14.56
C VAL A 344 -6.62 -2.96 -14.21
N PRO A 345 -7.48 -2.66 -15.19
CA PRO A 345 -8.90 -2.41 -14.96
C PRO A 345 -9.59 -3.68 -14.48
N MET A 346 -10.30 -3.57 -13.37
CA MET A 346 -11.01 -4.67 -12.75
C MET A 346 -12.51 -4.40 -12.65
N TYR A 347 -13.28 -5.48 -12.57
CA TYR A 347 -14.74 -5.43 -12.58
C TYR A 347 -15.33 -6.40 -11.56
N MET A 348 -16.15 -5.89 -10.66
CA MET A 348 -16.91 -6.70 -9.72
C MET A 348 -18.12 -7.30 -10.41
N LEU A 349 -18.05 -8.59 -10.75
CA LEU A 349 -19.16 -9.37 -11.31
C LEU A 349 -20.05 -9.89 -10.19
N HIS A 350 -21.33 -9.56 -10.26
CA HIS A 350 -22.32 -9.98 -9.27
C HIS A 350 -22.92 -11.36 -9.60
N PRO A 351 -23.46 -12.09 -8.59
CA PRO A 351 -23.97 -13.45 -8.74
C PRO A 351 -25.06 -13.64 -9.80
N ASP A 352 -25.89 -12.62 -10.01
CA ASP A 352 -26.97 -12.63 -11.00
C ASP A 352 -26.46 -12.52 -12.46
N ALA A 353 -25.22 -12.09 -12.62
CA ALA A 353 -24.54 -11.97 -13.92
C ALA A 353 -23.46 -13.04 -14.14
N SER A 354 -23.00 -13.74 -13.10
CA SER A 354 -22.00 -14.80 -13.21
C SER A 354 -22.60 -16.15 -13.59
N ALA A 355 -21.79 -17.04 -14.20
CA ALA A 355 -22.24 -18.37 -14.61
C ALA A 355 -22.45 -19.33 -13.43
N ASP A 356 -21.69 -19.16 -12.35
CA ASP A 356 -21.70 -20.01 -11.17
C ASP A 356 -22.50 -19.44 -9.98
N GLY A 357 -23.10 -18.25 -10.15
CA GLY A 357 -23.90 -17.59 -9.13
C GLY A 357 -23.07 -17.03 -7.96
N ARG A 358 -21.79 -16.70 -8.19
CA ARG A 358 -20.88 -16.13 -7.19
C ARG A 358 -20.42 -14.72 -7.56
N TYR A 359 -19.89 -14.01 -6.58
CA TYR A 359 -19.15 -12.78 -6.82
C TYR A 359 -17.74 -13.08 -7.31
N HIS A 360 -17.26 -12.29 -8.29
CA HIS A 360 -15.89 -12.36 -8.80
C HIS A 360 -15.34 -10.95 -9.04
N LEU A 361 -14.14 -10.71 -8.59
CA LEU A 361 -13.36 -9.55 -9.01
C LEU A 361 -12.54 -9.95 -10.24
N LEU A 362 -12.96 -9.49 -11.41
CA LEU A 362 -12.40 -9.87 -12.70
C LEU A 362 -11.31 -8.91 -13.15
N ASP A 363 -10.22 -9.41 -13.70
CA ASP A 363 -9.36 -8.68 -14.63
C ASP A 363 -10.13 -8.53 -15.96
N LEU A 364 -10.51 -7.30 -16.31
CA LEU A 364 -11.34 -7.04 -17.49
C LEU A 364 -10.69 -7.51 -18.79
N ASN A 365 -9.39 -7.31 -18.97
CA ASN A 365 -8.68 -7.70 -20.18
C ASN A 365 -8.68 -9.22 -20.33
N ARG A 366 -8.32 -9.92 -19.27
CA ARG A 366 -8.29 -11.39 -19.24
C ARG A 366 -9.67 -12.00 -19.42
N SER A 367 -10.64 -11.57 -18.63
CA SER A 367 -12.00 -12.11 -18.66
C SER A 367 -12.71 -11.88 -20.00
N ILE A 368 -12.43 -10.75 -20.69
CA ILE A 368 -12.91 -10.51 -22.06
C ILE A 368 -12.28 -11.51 -23.04
N ALA A 369 -10.96 -11.69 -22.98
CA ALA A 369 -10.23 -12.61 -23.86
C ALA A 369 -10.67 -14.06 -23.66
N ASP A 370 -10.85 -14.51 -22.40
CA ASP A 370 -11.33 -15.85 -22.06
C ASP A 370 -12.74 -16.09 -22.62
N CYS A 371 -13.66 -15.13 -22.41
CA CYS A 371 -15.01 -15.21 -22.93
C CYS A 371 -15.05 -15.23 -24.48
N GLU A 372 -14.21 -14.46 -25.15
CA GLU A 372 -14.07 -14.44 -26.63
C GLU A 372 -13.49 -15.75 -27.15
N SER A 373 -12.64 -16.43 -26.39
CA SER A 373 -12.11 -17.76 -26.76
C SER A 373 -13.10 -18.89 -26.53
N GLY A 374 -14.27 -18.61 -25.95
CA GLY A 374 -15.35 -19.57 -25.66
C GLY A 374 -15.32 -20.14 -24.25
N ASP A 375 -14.48 -19.63 -23.36
CA ASP A 375 -14.57 -19.95 -21.94
C ASP A 375 -15.68 -19.10 -21.29
N HIS A 376 -16.73 -19.76 -20.85
CA HIS A 376 -17.89 -19.16 -20.20
C HIS A 376 -18.13 -19.73 -18.80
N THR A 377 -17.08 -20.26 -18.17
CA THR A 377 -17.18 -20.89 -16.84
C THR A 377 -17.49 -19.88 -15.73
N VAL A 378 -17.01 -18.65 -15.84
CA VAL A 378 -17.27 -17.54 -14.92
C VAL A 378 -18.16 -16.50 -15.59
N VAL A 379 -17.80 -16.06 -16.79
CA VAL A 379 -18.48 -14.98 -17.52
C VAL A 379 -19.38 -15.56 -18.62
N PRO A 380 -20.72 -15.52 -18.47
CA PRO A 380 -21.62 -15.91 -19.56
C PRO A 380 -21.42 -15.01 -20.79
N ALA A 381 -21.57 -15.59 -21.99
CA ALA A 381 -21.44 -14.82 -23.24
C ALA A 381 -22.34 -13.57 -23.32
N ALA A 382 -23.50 -13.61 -22.64
CA ALA A 382 -24.42 -12.48 -22.56
C ALA A 382 -23.86 -11.26 -21.78
N VAL A 383 -22.85 -11.46 -20.94
CA VAL A 383 -22.23 -10.40 -20.12
C VAL A 383 -21.07 -9.71 -20.87
N LEU A 384 -20.49 -10.34 -21.89
CA LEU A 384 -19.36 -9.80 -22.64
C LEU A 384 -19.54 -8.34 -23.12
N PRO A 385 -20.72 -7.91 -23.63
CA PRO A 385 -20.91 -6.49 -23.99
C PRO A 385 -20.76 -5.54 -22.82
N ALA A 386 -21.18 -5.94 -21.61
CA ALA A 386 -21.05 -5.12 -20.39
C ALA A 386 -19.58 -5.02 -19.96
N LEU A 387 -18.80 -6.10 -20.02
CA LEU A 387 -17.36 -6.07 -19.72
C LEU A 387 -16.59 -5.17 -20.69
N ARG A 388 -16.87 -5.26 -21.99
CA ARG A 388 -16.27 -4.38 -23.00
C ARG A 388 -16.60 -2.90 -22.77
N GLN A 389 -17.85 -2.60 -22.35
CA GLN A 389 -18.23 -1.26 -21.98
C GLN A 389 -17.47 -0.81 -20.72
N GLY A 390 -17.37 -1.67 -19.70
CA GLY A 390 -16.60 -1.41 -18.48
C GLY A 390 -15.14 -1.10 -18.78
N LEU A 391 -14.50 -1.87 -19.68
CA LEU A 391 -13.12 -1.61 -20.11
C LEU A 391 -12.99 -0.25 -20.84
N ALA A 392 -13.94 0.10 -21.72
CA ALA A 392 -13.94 1.39 -22.39
C ALA A 392 -14.13 2.56 -21.40
N ASP A 393 -15.02 2.37 -20.41
CA ASP A 393 -15.28 3.38 -19.37
C ASP A 393 -14.06 3.54 -18.43
N ALA A 394 -13.31 2.47 -18.14
CA ALA A 394 -12.09 2.54 -17.32
C ALA A 394 -10.93 3.28 -18.01
N HIS A 395 -10.95 3.40 -19.34
CA HIS A 395 -9.94 4.13 -20.13
C HIS A 395 -10.38 5.55 -20.50
N SER A 396 -11.58 5.99 -20.11
CA SER A 396 -12.11 7.32 -20.44
C SER A 396 -11.87 8.35 -19.34
#